data_767aff2ca474b90c0dcdd5704bac63dc
#
_entry.id   767aff2ca474b90c0dcdd5704bac63dc
#
_cell.length_a   1.000
_cell.length_b   1.000
_cell.length_c   1.000
_cell.angle_alpha   90.00
_cell.angle_beta   90.00
_cell.angle_gamma   90.00
#
_symmetry.space_group_name_H-M   'P 1'
#
loop_
_entity.id
_entity.type
_entity.pdbx_description
1 polymer ?
#
loop_
_entity_poly.entity_id
_entity_poly.type
_entity_poly.pdbx_seq_one_letter_code
_entity_poly.pdbx_strand_id
1 'polypeptide(L)'
;APTKAQFGPRVLGWNLEFNYSMDVGVQNDVDKELRGLFRNLKFREAISHAIDRNAVGQSIARGPFTHPWAGAFTSGSPWYDVDSINFRGYNKAGAMQILDSLGIKDTDGDGVRNLPKTGSNIEIDLSYDNGEATDKKQVDAVASMLGEVGIRIIPKPYDDLNAIMQSGNFNMVERRNHWVVPTRETCGFLPISTGCPLTHPSSADGSRDLMSFEKEMVTAVNAIQQSWDGGEISANASKIQQLWTDNVYTVGLVQAPAALLVNKRVKNAHPGV
;
A
#
# COMPACT_ATOMS: atom_id res chain seq x y z
N ALA A 1 -10.68 -15.63 -31.42
CA ALA A 1 -11.45 -16.14 -30.28
C ALA A 1 -12.87 -15.58 -30.32
N PRO A 2 -13.91 -16.35 -29.92
CA PRO A 2 -15.30 -15.89 -29.94
C PRO A 2 -15.61 -14.94 -28.74
N THR A 3 -14.64 -14.29 -28.17
CA THR A 3 -14.78 -13.40 -27.01
C THR A 3 -14.51 -11.94 -27.37
N LYS A 4 -15.17 -11.04 -26.65
CA LYS A 4 -14.96 -9.60 -26.66
C LYS A 4 -14.56 -9.17 -25.24
N ALA A 5 -13.48 -8.40 -25.10
CA ALA A 5 -13.14 -7.75 -23.83
C ALA A 5 -13.94 -6.44 -23.72
N GLN A 6 -14.54 -6.22 -22.56
CA GLN A 6 -15.15 -4.96 -22.15
C GLN A 6 -14.44 -4.50 -20.87
N PHE A 7 -13.96 -3.26 -20.87
CA PHE A 7 -13.27 -2.66 -19.73
C PHE A 7 -14.22 -1.71 -19.00
N GLY A 8 -14.27 -1.85 -17.71
CA GLY A 8 -14.99 -0.98 -16.79
C GLY A 8 -14.08 0.09 -16.16
N PRO A 9 -14.50 0.69 -15.06
CA PRO A 9 -13.70 1.65 -14.33
C PRO A 9 -12.47 0.99 -13.69
N ARG A 10 -11.47 1.80 -13.32
CA ARG A 10 -10.26 1.35 -12.62
C ARG A 10 -10.58 1.18 -11.15
N VAL A 11 -10.93 -0.03 -10.76
CA VAL A 11 -11.31 -0.38 -9.39
C VAL A 11 -10.34 -1.33 -8.70
N LEU A 12 -9.40 -1.91 -9.45
CA LEU A 12 -8.34 -2.74 -8.92
C LEU A 12 -7.09 -1.90 -8.66
N GLY A 13 -6.55 -1.99 -7.46
CA GLY A 13 -5.28 -1.35 -7.11
C GLY A 13 -4.37 -2.34 -6.38
N TRP A 14 -3.06 -2.23 -6.57
CA TRP A 14 -2.05 -2.94 -5.81
C TRP A 14 -1.17 -1.95 -5.06
N ASN A 15 -0.85 -2.27 -3.83
CA ASN A 15 -0.09 -1.40 -2.95
C ASN A 15 0.79 -2.20 -1.99
N LEU A 16 1.78 -1.51 -1.44
CA LEU A 16 2.56 -1.98 -0.31
C LEU A 16 2.02 -1.33 0.96
N GLU A 17 1.77 -2.13 1.96
CA GLU A 17 1.31 -1.72 3.27
C GLU A 17 2.40 -2.00 4.31
N PHE A 18 2.57 -1.09 5.24
CA PHE A 18 3.55 -1.21 6.32
C PHE A 18 2.88 -1.71 7.59
N ASN A 19 3.59 -2.45 8.39
CA ASN A 19 3.14 -2.76 9.73
C ASN A 19 3.52 -1.62 10.69
N TYR A 20 2.54 -0.88 11.16
CA TYR A 20 2.73 0.29 12.02
C TYR A 20 2.74 0.00 13.52
N SER A 21 2.40 -1.23 13.95
CA SER A 21 2.42 -1.57 15.37
C SER A 21 3.84 -1.55 15.93
N MET A 22 4.01 -0.94 17.09
CA MET A 22 5.30 -0.89 17.79
C MET A 22 5.48 -2.01 18.81
N ASP A 23 4.46 -2.87 18.96
CA ASP A 23 4.43 -3.94 19.96
C ASP A 23 3.97 -5.28 19.40
N VAL A 24 2.92 -5.30 18.58
CA VAL A 24 2.35 -6.55 18.04
C VAL A 24 3.28 -7.15 16.97
N GLY A 25 3.75 -8.36 17.22
CA GLY A 25 4.65 -9.08 16.31
C GLY A 25 6.11 -8.59 16.34
N VAL A 26 6.47 -7.66 17.23
CA VAL A 26 7.87 -7.22 17.42
C VAL A 26 8.62 -8.29 18.21
N GLN A 27 9.68 -8.85 17.62
CA GLN A 27 10.44 -9.96 18.22
C GLN A 27 11.77 -9.50 18.85
N ASN A 28 12.34 -8.40 18.35
CA ASN A 28 13.68 -7.94 18.74
C ASN A 28 13.88 -6.45 18.44
N ASP A 29 15.06 -5.91 18.75
CA ASP A 29 15.39 -4.50 18.53
C ASP A 29 15.48 -4.12 17.05
N VAL A 30 15.84 -5.03 16.16
CA VAL A 30 15.85 -4.79 14.70
C VAL A 30 14.43 -4.58 14.20
N ASP A 31 13.49 -5.44 14.60
CA ASP A 31 12.07 -5.28 14.26
C ASP A 31 11.54 -3.95 14.77
N LYS A 32 11.87 -3.62 16.04
CA LYS A 32 11.44 -2.36 16.66
C LYS A 32 11.98 -1.15 15.92
N GLU A 33 13.23 -1.19 15.47
CA GLU A 33 13.81 -0.11 14.66
C GLU A 33 13.15 0.00 13.30
N LEU A 34 12.91 -1.12 12.60
CA LEU A 34 12.19 -1.14 11.33
C LEU A 34 10.78 -0.56 11.48
N ARG A 35 10.02 -0.93 12.53
CA ARG A 35 8.68 -0.35 12.80
C ARG A 35 8.76 1.15 13.01
N GLY A 36 9.80 1.63 13.71
CA GLY A 36 10.07 3.06 13.87
C GLY A 36 10.31 3.76 12.53
N LEU A 37 11.04 3.12 11.61
CA LEU A 37 11.23 3.63 10.24
C LEU A 37 9.94 3.63 9.43
N PHE A 38 9.11 2.59 9.53
CA PHE A 38 7.80 2.56 8.86
C PHE A 38 6.89 3.70 9.32
N ARG A 39 7.01 4.14 10.56
CA ARG A 39 6.29 5.32 11.09
C ARG A 39 6.92 6.66 10.68
N ASN A 40 8.13 6.67 10.17
CA ASN A 40 8.80 7.87 9.68
C ASN A 40 8.36 8.19 8.24
N LEU A 41 7.71 9.33 8.05
CA LEU A 41 7.23 9.76 6.72
C LEU A 41 8.36 9.78 5.68
N LYS A 42 9.55 10.30 6.04
CA LYS A 42 10.68 10.38 5.10
C LYS A 42 11.13 9.01 4.61
N PHE A 43 11.12 8.00 5.48
CA PHE A 43 11.42 6.64 5.07
C PHE A 43 10.38 6.11 4.06
N ARG A 44 9.09 6.32 4.33
CA ARG A 44 8.02 5.91 3.39
C ARG A 44 8.09 6.66 2.06
N GLU A 45 8.45 7.97 2.09
CA GLU A 45 8.70 8.75 0.88
C GLU A 45 9.88 8.16 0.07
N ALA A 46 10.97 7.76 0.74
CA ALA A 46 12.10 7.11 0.08
C ALA A 46 11.69 5.81 -0.60
N ILE A 47 10.94 4.94 0.08
CA ILE A 47 10.40 3.71 -0.52
C ILE A 47 9.53 4.05 -1.74
N SER A 48 8.64 5.03 -1.63
CA SER A 48 7.76 5.44 -2.74
C SER A 48 8.55 5.97 -3.95
N HIS A 49 9.57 6.79 -3.71
CA HIS A 49 10.42 7.34 -4.77
C HIS A 49 11.35 6.30 -5.42
N ALA A 50 11.69 5.22 -4.73
CA ALA A 50 12.53 4.17 -5.28
C ALA A 50 11.79 3.27 -6.30
N ILE A 51 10.45 3.31 -6.36
CA ILE A 51 9.65 2.40 -7.17
C ILE A 51 9.18 3.07 -8.47
N ASP A 52 9.63 2.54 -9.61
CA ASP A 52 9.09 2.86 -10.93
C ASP A 52 7.80 2.08 -11.18
N ARG A 53 6.69 2.75 -10.97
CA ARG A 53 5.34 2.17 -11.12
C ARG A 53 5.00 1.77 -12.55
N ASN A 54 5.60 2.41 -13.55
CA ASN A 54 5.41 2.02 -14.94
C ASN A 54 6.07 0.66 -15.21
N ALA A 55 7.29 0.46 -14.70
CA ALA A 55 7.97 -0.81 -14.82
C ALA A 55 7.24 -1.92 -14.04
N VAL A 56 6.73 -1.64 -12.83
CA VAL A 56 5.86 -2.57 -12.09
C VAL A 56 4.63 -2.94 -12.92
N GLY A 57 3.94 -1.96 -13.50
CA GLY A 57 2.76 -2.22 -14.32
C GLY A 57 3.06 -3.10 -15.54
N GLN A 58 4.18 -2.89 -16.19
CA GLN A 58 4.61 -3.70 -17.33
C GLN A 58 5.02 -5.14 -16.95
N SER A 59 5.45 -5.37 -15.72
CA SER A 59 5.71 -6.73 -15.23
C SER A 59 4.45 -7.59 -15.13
N ILE A 60 3.30 -6.95 -14.90
CA ILE A 60 2.00 -7.62 -14.76
C ILE A 60 1.33 -7.79 -16.13
N ALA A 61 1.22 -6.71 -16.89
CA ALA A 61 0.49 -6.68 -18.14
C ALA A 61 1.16 -5.77 -19.16
N ARG A 62 1.37 -6.30 -20.38
CA ARG A 62 1.88 -5.48 -21.49
C ARG A 62 0.76 -4.57 -22.03
N GLY A 63 1.10 -3.32 -22.31
CA GLY A 63 0.18 -2.33 -22.89
C GLY A 63 -0.42 -1.38 -21.84
N PRO A 64 -1.42 -0.57 -22.23
CA PRO A 64 -1.93 0.54 -21.41
C PRO A 64 -3.00 0.11 -20.39
N PHE A 65 -2.88 -1.09 -19.82
CA PHE A 65 -3.90 -1.62 -18.91
C PHE A 65 -3.66 -1.21 -17.46
N THR A 66 -2.41 -0.94 -17.09
CA THR A 66 -2.05 -0.51 -15.74
C THR A 66 -1.65 0.96 -15.73
N HIS A 67 -1.96 1.64 -14.63
CA HIS A 67 -1.62 3.05 -14.43
C HIS A 67 -1.00 3.23 -13.06
N PRO A 68 0.03 4.09 -12.91
CA PRO A 68 0.57 4.46 -11.62
C PRO A 68 -0.53 4.91 -10.64
N TRP A 69 -0.39 4.53 -9.38
CA TRP A 69 -1.37 4.82 -8.35
C TRP A 69 -0.70 5.30 -7.07
N ALA A 70 -1.34 6.25 -6.37
CA ALA A 70 -0.79 6.82 -5.14
C ALA A 70 -1.09 5.99 -3.88
N GLY A 71 -2.06 5.07 -3.94
CA GLY A 71 -2.44 4.19 -2.81
C GLY A 71 -3.69 4.71 -2.18
N ALA A 72 -4.60 5.32 -2.18
CA ALA A 72 -5.86 5.67 -1.54
C ALA A 72 -7.05 5.11 -2.35
N PHE A 73 -8.04 5.92 -2.68
CA PHE A 73 -9.11 5.45 -3.56
C PHE A 73 -8.60 5.24 -4.98
N THR A 74 -9.12 4.23 -5.67
CA THR A 74 -8.86 4.02 -7.09
C THR A 74 -9.63 5.03 -7.93
N SER A 75 -9.13 5.36 -9.12
CA SER A 75 -9.77 6.38 -9.98
C SER A 75 -11.14 5.97 -10.55
N GLY A 76 -11.57 4.73 -10.32
CA GLY A 76 -12.92 4.27 -10.61
C GLY A 76 -13.92 4.49 -9.48
N SER A 77 -13.46 4.94 -8.31
CA SER A 77 -14.34 5.29 -7.20
C SER A 77 -15.08 6.61 -7.48
N PRO A 78 -16.37 6.72 -7.16
CA PRO A 78 -17.09 7.99 -7.23
C PRO A 78 -16.58 9.03 -6.22
N TRP A 79 -15.79 8.60 -5.25
CA TRP A 79 -15.20 9.45 -4.20
C TRP A 79 -13.75 9.84 -4.49
N TYR A 80 -13.24 9.48 -5.68
CA TYR A 80 -11.90 9.85 -6.10
C TYR A 80 -11.82 11.34 -6.42
N ASP A 81 -10.94 12.01 -5.71
CA ASP A 81 -10.67 13.43 -5.89
C ASP A 81 -9.19 13.61 -6.26
N VAL A 82 -8.93 13.90 -7.53
CA VAL A 82 -7.57 14.05 -8.06
C VAL A 82 -6.80 15.20 -7.41
N ASP A 83 -7.50 16.26 -7.00
CA ASP A 83 -6.89 17.47 -6.43
C ASP A 83 -6.42 17.24 -4.98
N SER A 84 -6.94 16.22 -4.31
CA SER A 84 -6.53 15.84 -2.95
C SER A 84 -5.34 14.86 -2.91
N ILE A 85 -4.78 14.47 -4.07
CA ILE A 85 -3.72 13.47 -4.15
C ILE A 85 -2.34 14.11 -4.21
N ASN A 86 -1.49 13.72 -3.25
CA ASN A 86 -0.06 14.01 -3.28
C ASN A 86 0.71 12.79 -3.80
N PHE A 87 1.00 12.76 -5.09
CA PHE A 87 1.69 11.65 -5.74
C PHE A 87 3.22 11.77 -5.65
N ARG A 88 3.90 10.78 -5.06
CA ARG A 88 5.35 10.68 -5.03
C ARG A 88 5.82 9.83 -6.22
N GLY A 89 6.21 10.51 -7.30
CA GLY A 89 6.72 9.87 -8.52
C GLY A 89 8.10 9.23 -8.32
N TYR A 90 8.51 8.40 -9.27
CA TYR A 90 9.81 7.76 -9.29
C TYR A 90 10.95 8.78 -9.30
N ASN A 91 11.84 8.66 -8.33
CA ASN A 91 13.04 9.47 -8.18
C ASN A 91 14.11 8.71 -7.36
N LYS A 92 14.81 7.79 -8.00
CA LYS A 92 15.84 6.95 -7.34
C LYS A 92 16.89 7.77 -6.61
N ALA A 93 17.38 8.84 -7.23
CA ALA A 93 18.41 9.70 -6.61
C ALA A 93 17.87 10.40 -5.36
N GLY A 94 16.63 10.90 -5.42
CA GLY A 94 15.95 11.50 -4.26
C GLY A 94 15.71 10.48 -3.15
N ALA A 95 15.35 9.26 -3.48
CA ALA A 95 15.20 8.17 -2.51
C ALA A 95 16.51 7.92 -1.74
N MET A 96 17.63 7.80 -2.44
CA MET A 96 18.96 7.62 -1.83
C MET A 96 19.35 8.80 -0.93
N GLN A 97 19.11 10.04 -1.36
CA GLN A 97 19.37 11.22 -0.55
C GLN A 97 18.53 11.26 0.74
N ILE A 98 17.28 10.86 0.67
CA ILE A 98 16.41 10.77 1.84
C ILE A 98 16.95 9.71 2.81
N LEU A 99 17.31 8.51 2.33
CA LEU A 99 17.89 7.47 3.16
C LEU A 99 19.18 7.93 3.83
N ASP A 100 20.06 8.59 3.07
CA ASP A 100 21.31 9.17 3.63
C ASP A 100 21.02 10.20 4.72
N SER A 101 20.00 11.04 4.56
CA SER A 101 19.59 12.05 5.55
C SER A 101 19.04 11.45 6.83
N LEU A 102 18.50 10.23 6.75
CA LEU A 102 18.05 9.46 7.93
C LEU A 102 19.17 8.69 8.63
N GLY A 103 20.41 8.79 8.13
CA GLY A 103 21.54 8.04 8.64
C GLY A 103 21.57 6.57 8.19
N ILE A 104 20.71 6.19 7.27
CA ILE A 104 20.61 4.84 6.71
C ILE A 104 21.63 4.72 5.57
N LYS A 105 22.79 4.14 5.87
CA LYS A 105 23.94 4.06 4.95
C LYS A 105 24.50 2.65 4.95
N ASP A 106 25.09 2.24 3.85
CA ASP A 106 25.94 1.05 3.79
C ASP A 106 27.26 1.36 4.51
N THR A 107 27.45 0.76 5.67
CA THR A 107 28.60 1.06 6.55
C THR A 107 29.66 -0.04 6.52
N ASP A 108 29.34 -1.21 5.99
CA ASP A 108 30.24 -2.37 5.89
C ASP A 108 30.61 -2.74 4.45
N GLY A 109 29.97 -2.11 3.44
CA GLY A 109 30.32 -2.24 2.02
C GLY A 109 29.73 -3.47 1.35
N ASP A 110 28.69 -4.09 1.95
CA ASP A 110 28.04 -5.30 1.39
C ASP A 110 26.97 -4.97 0.34
N GLY A 111 26.69 -3.67 0.09
CA GLY A 111 25.68 -3.17 -0.84
C GLY A 111 24.29 -3.04 -0.21
N VAL A 112 24.10 -3.39 1.06
CA VAL A 112 22.87 -3.19 1.81
C VAL A 112 23.07 -2.12 2.85
N ARG A 113 22.13 -1.20 2.96
CA ARG A 113 22.20 -0.13 3.96
C ARG A 113 21.94 -0.68 5.36
N ASN A 114 22.56 -0.07 6.35
CA ASN A 114 22.45 -0.46 7.75
C ASN A 114 21.45 0.41 8.51
N LEU A 115 20.77 -0.18 9.45
CA LEU A 115 19.93 0.49 10.42
C LEU A 115 20.78 1.36 11.36
N PRO A 116 20.45 2.64 11.58
CA PRO A 116 21.34 3.57 12.27
C PRO A 116 21.52 3.28 13.77
N LYS A 117 20.62 2.52 14.42
CA LYS A 117 20.72 2.21 15.85
C LYS A 117 21.34 0.83 16.10
N THR A 118 20.84 -0.19 15.43
CA THR A 118 21.30 -1.57 15.61
C THR A 118 22.53 -1.91 14.77
N GLY A 119 22.78 -1.16 13.67
CA GLY A 119 23.85 -1.46 12.73
C GLY A 119 23.57 -2.67 11.82
N SER A 120 22.41 -3.31 11.96
CA SER A 120 22.01 -4.44 11.14
C SER A 120 21.65 -3.99 9.73
N ASN A 121 21.81 -4.87 8.75
CA ASN A 121 21.31 -4.63 7.39
C ASN A 121 19.81 -4.36 7.38
N ILE A 122 19.36 -3.42 6.53
CA ILE A 122 17.93 -3.25 6.28
C ILE A 122 17.43 -4.39 5.42
N GLU A 123 16.84 -5.38 6.05
CA GLU A 123 16.16 -6.50 5.43
C GLU A 123 14.67 -6.41 5.81
N ILE A 124 13.80 -6.39 4.79
CA ILE A 124 12.36 -6.23 4.97
C ILE A 124 11.65 -7.42 4.35
N ASP A 125 10.97 -8.21 5.18
CA ASP A 125 10.07 -9.26 4.71
C ASP A 125 8.88 -8.61 4.00
N LEU A 126 8.68 -8.94 2.72
CA LEU A 126 7.53 -8.52 1.93
C LEU A 126 6.61 -9.72 1.70
N SER A 127 5.54 -9.76 2.48
CA SER A 127 4.53 -10.81 2.42
C SER A 127 3.59 -10.59 1.23
N TYR A 128 3.16 -11.66 0.57
CA TYR A 128 2.23 -11.61 -0.55
C TYR A 128 1.41 -12.91 -0.67
N ASP A 129 0.29 -12.86 -1.42
CA ASP A 129 -0.58 -14.03 -1.66
C ASP A 129 0.10 -15.01 -2.62
N ASN A 130 0.33 -16.24 -2.16
CA ASN A 130 0.96 -17.31 -2.94
C ASN A 130 0.09 -17.80 -4.11
N GLY A 131 -1.23 -17.64 -4.03
CA GLY A 131 -2.18 -18.05 -5.06
C GLY A 131 -2.21 -17.10 -6.28
N GLU A 132 -1.61 -15.90 -6.19
CA GLU A 132 -1.71 -14.87 -7.20
C GLU A 132 -0.37 -14.61 -7.92
N ALA A 133 -0.26 -15.13 -9.14
CA ALA A 133 0.97 -14.99 -9.94
C ALA A 133 1.33 -13.51 -10.28
N THR A 134 0.35 -12.62 -10.29
CA THR A 134 0.55 -11.17 -10.48
C THR A 134 1.25 -10.54 -9.29
N ASP A 135 0.90 -10.94 -8.08
CA ASP A 135 1.45 -10.39 -6.85
C ASP A 135 2.94 -10.75 -6.74
N LYS A 136 3.29 -12.01 -7.04
CA LYS A 136 4.71 -12.41 -7.10
C LYS A 136 5.53 -11.56 -8.06
N LYS A 137 5.02 -11.25 -9.26
CA LYS A 137 5.75 -10.43 -10.25
C LYS A 137 5.97 -9.01 -9.75
N GLN A 138 5.00 -8.44 -9.05
CA GLN A 138 5.12 -7.11 -8.46
C GLN A 138 6.15 -7.11 -7.34
N VAL A 139 6.08 -8.10 -6.46
CA VAL A 139 7.04 -8.27 -5.35
C VAL A 139 8.46 -8.43 -5.88
N ASP A 140 8.68 -9.24 -6.91
CA ASP A 140 10.00 -9.42 -7.53
C ASP A 140 10.52 -8.09 -8.15
N ALA A 141 9.64 -7.33 -8.82
CA ALA A 141 10.00 -6.03 -9.39
C ALA A 141 10.33 -4.99 -8.29
N VAL A 142 9.53 -4.93 -7.23
CA VAL A 142 9.76 -4.05 -6.07
C VAL A 142 11.06 -4.43 -5.36
N ALA A 143 11.32 -5.72 -5.16
CA ALA A 143 12.55 -6.20 -4.53
C ALA A 143 13.79 -5.77 -5.32
N SER A 144 13.74 -5.89 -6.65
CA SER A 144 14.83 -5.44 -7.51
C SER A 144 15.08 -3.93 -7.37
N MET A 145 14.01 -3.11 -7.43
CA MET A 145 14.11 -1.64 -7.37
C MET A 145 14.60 -1.14 -6.01
N LEU A 146 14.11 -1.72 -4.92
CA LEU A 146 14.55 -1.37 -3.57
C LEU A 146 15.99 -1.84 -3.31
N GLY A 147 16.40 -2.97 -3.88
CA GLY A 147 17.79 -3.42 -3.88
C GLY A 147 18.75 -2.41 -4.52
N GLU A 148 18.31 -1.71 -5.57
CA GLU A 148 19.11 -0.67 -6.23
C GLU A 148 19.37 0.58 -5.38
N VAL A 149 18.62 0.78 -4.30
CA VAL A 149 18.82 1.85 -3.31
C VAL A 149 19.38 1.31 -1.98
N GLY A 150 19.80 0.04 -1.96
CA GLY A 150 20.42 -0.60 -0.80
C GLY A 150 19.46 -1.12 0.26
N ILE A 151 18.19 -1.37 -0.09
CA ILE A 151 17.20 -2.00 0.81
C ILE A 151 16.94 -3.42 0.31
N ARG A 152 17.28 -4.42 1.14
CA ARG A 152 17.05 -5.82 0.81
C ARG A 152 15.61 -6.21 1.13
N ILE A 153 14.85 -6.62 0.11
CA ILE A 153 13.52 -7.20 0.26
C ILE A 153 13.62 -8.71 0.22
N ILE A 154 12.95 -9.37 1.18
CA ILE A 154 12.85 -10.82 1.26
C ILE A 154 11.40 -11.21 0.95
N PRO A 155 11.10 -11.72 -0.26
CA PRO A 155 9.76 -12.17 -0.62
C PRO A 155 9.28 -13.32 0.26
N LYS A 156 8.09 -13.19 0.86
CA LYS A 156 7.46 -14.18 1.74
C LYS A 156 6.08 -14.56 1.20
N PRO A 157 5.94 -15.69 0.48
CA PRO A 157 4.64 -16.17 0.03
C PRO A 157 3.83 -16.77 1.19
N TYR A 158 2.52 -16.49 1.24
CA TYR A 158 1.58 -17.06 2.20
C TYR A 158 0.29 -17.50 1.52
N ASP A 159 -0.25 -18.63 1.95
CA ASP A 159 -1.57 -19.12 1.50
C ASP A 159 -2.72 -18.40 2.21
N ASP A 160 -2.49 -17.88 3.42
CA ASP A 160 -3.42 -17.03 4.16
C ASP A 160 -2.71 -15.75 4.65
N LEU A 161 -2.70 -14.75 3.76
CA LEU A 161 -2.08 -13.46 4.04
C LEU A 161 -2.79 -12.72 5.19
N ASN A 162 -4.11 -12.89 5.34
CA ASN A 162 -4.85 -12.23 6.40
C ASN A 162 -4.47 -12.77 7.78
N ALA A 163 -4.25 -14.07 7.92
CA ALA A 163 -3.79 -14.66 9.19
C ALA A 163 -2.43 -14.09 9.62
N ILE A 164 -1.50 -13.93 8.68
CA ILE A 164 -0.18 -13.31 8.96
C ILE A 164 -0.34 -11.86 9.38
N MET A 165 -1.18 -11.09 8.69
CA MET A 165 -1.42 -9.69 9.05
C MET A 165 -2.08 -9.55 10.43
N GLN A 166 -3.03 -10.41 10.77
CA GLN A 166 -3.67 -10.44 12.10
C GLN A 166 -2.69 -10.79 13.22
N SER A 167 -1.74 -11.67 12.96
CA SER A 167 -0.71 -12.03 13.95
C SER A 167 0.30 -10.91 14.21
N GLY A 168 0.41 -9.93 13.30
CA GLY A 168 1.44 -8.89 13.35
C GLY A 168 2.84 -9.36 12.93
N ASN A 169 3.04 -10.62 12.58
CA ASN A 169 4.33 -11.20 12.21
C ASN A 169 4.69 -10.92 10.74
N PHE A 170 4.69 -9.66 10.35
CA PHE A 170 5.11 -9.20 9.02
C PHE A 170 5.77 -7.82 9.12
N ASN A 171 6.61 -7.47 8.17
CA ASN A 171 7.14 -6.11 8.04
C ASN A 171 6.32 -5.29 7.05
N MET A 172 6.27 -5.72 5.81
CA MET A 172 5.45 -5.14 4.76
C MET A 172 4.61 -6.22 4.08
N VAL A 173 3.52 -5.81 3.48
CA VAL A 173 2.66 -6.70 2.70
C VAL A 173 2.30 -6.05 1.37
N GLU A 174 2.34 -6.84 0.31
CA GLU A 174 1.76 -6.48 -0.97
C GLU A 174 0.32 -6.98 -1.02
N ARG A 175 -0.61 -6.10 -1.39
CA ARG A 175 -2.03 -6.43 -1.47
C ARG A 175 -2.71 -5.85 -2.69
N ARG A 176 -3.69 -6.62 -3.17
CA ARG A 176 -4.66 -6.17 -4.16
C ARG A 176 -5.91 -5.64 -3.46
N ASN A 177 -6.32 -4.45 -3.81
CA ASN A 177 -7.44 -3.76 -3.18
C ASN A 177 -8.45 -3.21 -4.20
N HIS A 178 -9.72 -3.13 -3.77
CA HIS A 178 -10.84 -2.60 -4.53
C HIS A 178 -11.44 -1.40 -3.80
N TRP A 179 -10.71 -0.29 -3.74
CA TRP A 179 -11.08 0.84 -2.87
C TRP A 179 -12.04 1.79 -3.55
N VAL A 180 -13.30 1.41 -3.51
CA VAL A 180 -14.40 2.10 -4.19
C VAL A 180 -15.30 2.84 -3.20
N VAL A 181 -15.42 2.35 -1.95
CA VAL A 181 -16.32 2.92 -0.94
C VAL A 181 -15.55 3.34 0.31
N PRO A 182 -15.62 4.64 0.71
CA PRO A 182 -14.80 5.15 1.82
C PRO A 182 -14.98 4.45 3.16
N THR A 183 -16.19 3.96 3.47
CA THR A 183 -16.48 3.40 4.78
C THR A 183 -16.22 1.91 4.88
N ARG A 184 -16.56 1.15 3.87
CA ARG A 184 -16.41 -0.31 3.87
C ARG A 184 -14.96 -0.71 3.61
N GLU A 185 -14.36 -0.13 2.61
CA GLU A 185 -13.01 -0.48 2.18
C GLU A 185 -11.95 0.05 3.15
N THR A 186 -12.22 1.17 3.83
CA THR A 186 -11.32 1.72 4.84
C THR A 186 -11.23 0.85 6.10
N CYS A 187 -12.18 -0.05 6.36
CA CYS A 187 -12.05 -1.01 7.46
C CYS A 187 -10.79 -1.88 7.35
N GLY A 188 -10.35 -2.22 6.13
CA GLY A 188 -9.10 -2.93 5.91
C GLY A 188 -7.83 -2.11 6.17
N PHE A 189 -7.94 -0.79 6.24
CA PHE A 189 -6.79 0.14 6.27
C PHE A 189 -6.78 1.07 7.46
N LEU A 190 -7.95 1.57 7.86
CA LEU A 190 -8.04 2.49 8.97
C LEU A 190 -8.25 1.72 10.26
N PRO A 191 -7.55 2.07 11.32
CA PRO A 191 -7.66 1.39 12.62
C PRO A 191 -8.96 1.79 13.35
N ILE A 192 -10.11 1.52 12.73
CA ILE A 192 -11.43 1.94 13.23
C ILE A 192 -12.10 0.94 14.17
N SER A 193 -11.63 -0.31 14.19
CA SER A 193 -12.14 -1.35 15.09
C SER A 193 -11.06 -2.39 15.41
N THR A 194 -11.31 -3.26 16.36
CA THR A 194 -10.39 -4.35 16.73
C THR A 194 -10.20 -5.40 15.64
N GLY A 195 -11.18 -5.58 14.75
CA GLY A 195 -11.09 -6.51 13.61
C GLY A 195 -10.49 -5.88 12.34
N CYS A 196 -10.16 -4.62 12.38
CA CYS A 196 -9.56 -3.81 11.34
C CYS A 196 -8.55 -2.88 12.01
N PRO A 197 -7.52 -2.51 11.36
CA PRO A 197 -6.92 -2.92 10.13
C PRO A 197 -5.79 -3.89 10.38
N LEU A 198 -5.40 -4.50 9.31
CA LEU A 198 -4.32 -5.45 9.34
C LEU A 198 -2.94 -4.76 9.28
N THR A 199 -2.86 -3.49 8.85
CA THR A 199 -1.61 -2.69 8.82
C THR A 199 -1.23 -2.08 10.17
N HIS A 200 -2.18 -1.98 11.10
CA HIS A 200 -1.91 -1.54 12.47
C HIS A 200 -2.60 -2.49 13.45
N PRO A 201 -2.08 -3.73 13.62
CA PRO A 201 -2.66 -4.72 14.52
C PRO A 201 -2.86 -4.15 15.92
N SER A 202 -3.95 -4.50 16.58
CA SER A 202 -4.23 -4.11 17.95
C SER A 202 -3.51 -5.01 18.94
N SER A 203 -3.08 -4.44 20.06
CA SER A 203 -2.63 -5.18 21.23
C SER A 203 -3.74 -6.09 21.78
N ALA A 204 -3.40 -7.00 22.68
CA ALA A 204 -4.35 -7.96 23.25
C ALA A 204 -5.53 -7.31 23.96
N ASP A 205 -5.37 -6.11 24.52
CA ASP A 205 -6.43 -5.30 25.13
C ASP A 205 -7.25 -4.49 24.12
N GLY A 206 -6.98 -4.63 22.82
CA GLY A 206 -7.61 -3.89 21.73
C GLY A 206 -7.06 -2.50 21.48
N SER A 207 -6.08 -2.05 22.25
CA SER A 207 -5.44 -0.74 22.08
C SER A 207 -4.56 -0.69 20.82
N ARG A 208 -4.37 0.53 20.30
CA ARG A 208 -3.48 0.85 19.19
C ARG A 208 -2.80 2.18 19.44
N ASP A 209 -1.51 2.23 19.19
CA ASP A 209 -0.74 3.48 19.23
C ASP A 209 -0.84 4.20 17.88
N LEU A 210 -2.00 4.83 17.62
CA LEU A 210 -2.27 5.51 16.36
C LEU A 210 -1.44 6.80 16.22
N MET A 211 -0.89 6.99 15.03
CA MET A 211 -0.31 8.27 14.60
C MET A 211 -1.41 9.35 14.47
N SER A 212 -1.01 10.63 14.54
CA SER A 212 -1.98 11.75 14.51
C SER A 212 -2.88 11.73 13.28
N PHE A 213 -2.31 11.54 12.10
CA PHE A 213 -3.09 11.50 10.86
C PHE A 213 -4.04 10.28 10.78
N GLU A 214 -3.69 9.14 11.41
CA GLU A 214 -4.60 7.99 11.49
C GLU A 214 -5.84 8.33 12.32
N LYS A 215 -5.67 9.07 13.43
CA LYS A 215 -6.79 9.55 14.26
C LYS A 215 -7.69 10.52 13.48
N GLU A 216 -7.09 11.38 12.66
CA GLU A 216 -7.84 12.28 11.78
C GLU A 216 -8.61 11.52 10.70
N MET A 217 -8.01 10.49 10.10
CA MET A 217 -8.72 9.62 9.14
C MET A 217 -9.88 8.89 9.79
N VAL A 218 -9.71 8.36 11.02
CA VAL A 218 -10.80 7.75 11.79
C VAL A 218 -11.93 8.75 12.01
N THR A 219 -11.61 9.99 12.38
CA THR A 219 -12.61 11.04 12.55
C THR A 219 -13.40 11.30 11.26
N ALA A 220 -12.71 11.38 10.13
CA ALA A 220 -13.34 11.60 8.82
C ALA A 220 -14.24 10.41 8.40
N VAL A 221 -13.81 9.16 8.64
CA VAL A 221 -14.64 7.97 8.39
C VAL A 221 -15.91 8.00 9.24
N ASN A 222 -15.78 8.31 10.53
CA ASN A 222 -16.95 8.41 11.42
C ASN A 222 -17.92 9.51 10.96
N ALA A 223 -17.42 10.65 10.49
CA ALA A 223 -18.25 11.72 9.93
C ALA A 223 -19.02 11.23 8.68
N ILE A 224 -18.37 10.50 7.77
CA ILE A 224 -19.02 9.89 6.60
C ILE A 224 -20.14 8.94 7.03
N GLN A 225 -19.90 8.09 8.05
CA GLN A 225 -20.88 7.11 8.51
C GLN A 225 -22.12 7.74 9.18
N GLN A 226 -22.00 8.97 9.68
CA GLN A 226 -23.05 9.68 10.38
C GLN A 226 -23.80 10.70 9.49
N SER A 227 -23.28 11.01 8.30
CA SER A 227 -23.86 12.01 7.40
C SER A 227 -24.73 11.38 6.31
N TRP A 228 -25.80 12.10 5.97
CA TRP A 228 -26.61 11.88 4.77
C TRP A 228 -26.39 12.96 3.72
N ASP A 229 -25.56 13.97 4.01
CA ASP A 229 -25.22 15.06 3.09
C ASP A 229 -24.10 14.63 2.16
N GLY A 230 -24.36 14.62 0.85
CA GLY A 230 -23.40 14.20 -0.16
C GLY A 230 -22.15 15.09 -0.21
N GLY A 231 -22.30 16.39 0.11
CA GLY A 231 -21.18 17.32 0.18
C GLY A 231 -20.25 17.04 1.34
N GLU A 232 -20.81 16.78 2.53
CA GLU A 232 -20.02 16.38 3.70
C GLU A 232 -19.31 15.04 3.49
N ILE A 233 -20.00 14.06 2.90
CA ILE A 233 -19.40 12.77 2.56
C ILE A 233 -18.22 12.97 1.61
N SER A 234 -18.39 13.72 0.53
CA SER A 234 -17.33 14.02 -0.43
C SER A 234 -16.15 14.74 0.21
N ALA A 235 -16.40 15.76 1.01
CA ALA A 235 -15.34 16.51 1.69
C ALA A 235 -14.51 15.63 2.64
N ASN A 236 -15.16 14.76 3.39
CA ASN A 236 -14.47 13.82 4.28
C ASN A 236 -13.73 12.71 3.50
N ALA A 237 -14.26 12.26 2.36
CA ALA A 237 -13.57 11.32 1.48
C ALA A 237 -12.29 11.94 0.88
N SER A 238 -12.36 13.18 0.39
CA SER A 238 -11.20 13.94 -0.08
C SER A 238 -10.16 14.15 1.03
N LYS A 239 -10.62 14.45 2.26
CA LYS A 239 -9.73 14.57 3.42
C LYS A 239 -9.02 13.26 3.74
N ILE A 240 -9.71 12.12 3.72
CA ILE A 240 -9.08 10.79 3.90
C ILE A 240 -8.01 10.57 2.84
N GLN A 241 -8.34 10.82 1.58
CA GLN A 241 -7.43 10.63 0.45
C GLN A 241 -6.20 11.53 0.55
N GLN A 242 -6.37 12.79 0.94
CA GLN A 242 -5.28 13.72 1.18
C GLN A 242 -4.37 13.26 2.32
N LEU A 243 -4.92 12.97 3.50
CA LEU A 243 -4.14 12.48 4.64
C LEU A 243 -3.38 11.19 4.32
N TRP A 244 -4.01 10.29 3.57
CA TRP A 244 -3.40 9.05 3.12
C TRP A 244 -2.20 9.28 2.24
N THR A 245 -2.34 10.10 1.21
CA THR A 245 -1.28 10.35 0.23
C THR A 245 -0.22 11.32 0.76
N ASP A 246 -0.57 12.31 1.57
CA ASP A 246 0.39 13.20 2.23
C ASP A 246 1.32 12.44 3.16
N ASN A 247 0.79 11.45 3.85
CA ASN A 247 1.55 10.62 4.79
C ASN A 247 2.12 9.34 4.16
N VAL A 248 1.92 9.10 2.86
CA VAL A 248 2.33 7.83 2.23
C VAL A 248 1.91 6.65 3.10
N TYR A 249 0.64 6.61 3.51
CA TYR A 249 0.15 5.59 4.44
C TYR A 249 0.28 4.19 3.85
N THR A 250 0.11 4.06 2.55
CA THR A 250 0.54 2.92 1.75
C THR A 250 1.32 3.41 0.53
N VAL A 251 2.16 2.58 -0.04
CA VAL A 251 2.80 2.88 -1.32
C VAL A 251 1.98 2.23 -2.42
N GLY A 252 1.11 3.01 -3.05
CA GLY A 252 0.40 2.55 -4.24
C GLY A 252 1.38 2.16 -5.34
N LEU A 253 1.13 1.06 -5.99
CA LEU A 253 1.91 0.57 -7.14
C LEU A 253 1.18 0.94 -8.43
N VAL A 254 0.19 0.17 -8.80
CA VAL A 254 -0.59 0.38 -10.01
C VAL A 254 -2.07 0.12 -9.77
N GLN A 255 -2.90 0.70 -10.63
CA GLN A 255 -4.32 0.40 -10.71
C GLN A 255 -4.69 -0.10 -12.12
N ALA A 256 -5.70 -0.93 -12.19
CA ALA A 256 -6.18 -1.52 -13.43
C ALA A 256 -7.70 -1.46 -13.54
N PRO A 257 -8.26 -1.43 -14.77
CA PRO A 257 -9.70 -1.50 -14.97
C PRO A 257 -10.22 -2.90 -14.66
N ALA A 258 -11.44 -2.97 -14.17
CA ALA A 258 -12.20 -4.20 -14.22
C ALA A 258 -12.36 -4.63 -15.71
N ALA A 259 -12.29 -5.93 -15.98
CA ALA A 259 -12.44 -6.46 -17.33
C ALA A 259 -13.43 -7.62 -17.34
N LEU A 260 -14.34 -7.60 -18.31
CA LEU A 260 -15.28 -8.67 -18.56
C LEU A 260 -14.98 -9.28 -19.94
N LEU A 261 -14.71 -10.58 -19.97
CA LEU A 261 -14.59 -11.33 -21.21
C LEU A 261 -15.96 -11.93 -21.56
N VAL A 262 -16.58 -11.37 -22.57
CA VAL A 262 -17.92 -11.77 -23.01
C VAL A 262 -17.84 -12.61 -24.27
N ASN A 263 -18.49 -13.78 -24.30
CA ASN A 263 -18.67 -14.53 -25.52
C ASN A 263 -19.50 -13.69 -26.50
N LYS A 264 -19.09 -13.62 -27.77
CA LYS A 264 -19.77 -12.84 -28.82
C LYS A 264 -21.25 -13.22 -29.07
N ARG A 265 -21.68 -14.37 -28.56
CA ARG A 265 -23.09 -14.79 -28.57
C ARG A 265 -23.95 -14.07 -27.54
N VAL A 266 -23.32 -13.56 -26.47
CA VAL A 266 -24.03 -12.80 -25.42
C VAL A 266 -24.15 -11.35 -25.88
N LYS A 267 -25.40 -10.87 -25.99
CA LYS A 267 -25.69 -9.46 -26.29
C LYS A 267 -26.04 -8.71 -25.02
N ASN A 268 -25.78 -7.42 -25.02
CA ASN A 268 -26.09 -6.51 -23.88
C ASN A 268 -25.46 -6.88 -22.53
N ALA A 269 -24.30 -7.57 -22.56
CA ALA A 269 -23.49 -7.72 -21.36
C ALA A 269 -22.68 -6.41 -21.12
N HIS A 270 -22.88 -5.81 -19.96
CA HIS A 270 -22.12 -4.65 -19.53
C HIS A 270 -21.22 -5.06 -18.36
N PRO A 271 -19.96 -4.56 -18.26
CA PRO A 271 -19.17 -4.74 -17.05
C PRO A 271 -19.93 -4.07 -15.91
N GLY A 272 -20.18 -4.84 -14.86
CA GLY A 272 -20.69 -4.28 -13.61
C GLY A 272 -19.68 -3.30 -13.02
N VAL A 273 -20.17 -2.31 -12.29
CA VAL A 273 -19.35 -1.39 -11.49
C VAL A 273 -19.06 -2.03 -10.15
#